data_2304c46329de286105a93ed2c66e1a46
#
_entry.id   2304c46329de286105a93ed2c66e1a46
#
_cell.length_a   1.000
_cell.length_b   1.000
_cell.length_c   1.000
_cell.angle_alpha   90.00
_cell.angle_beta   90.00
_cell.angle_gamma   90.00
#
_symmetry.space_group_name_H-M   'P 1'
#
loop_
_entity.id
_entity.type
_entity.pdbx_description
1 polymer ?
#
loop_
_entity_poly.entity_id
_entity_poly.type
_entity_poly.pdbx_seq_one_letter_code
_entity_poly.pdbx_strand_id
1 'polypeptide(L)'
;VLLVMALGLASTFSSCSSDDDENIPVYSIKDVEGTYSGKMQTTSVAPLESTENETEEGVTVNAELKDNHILISKFPVDDLIKSIITDPDAAEAIIKAVGDIEYKIPYQAAFNDNKDNILLQLSPEPLVLEIAMDQPLVKAEGEEETPKLTVKVTIKADEKGKYAYEGQKLTFAIQATEVTVNEEVFDTFPATTFSFD
;
A
#
# COMPACT_ATOMS: atom_id res chain seq x y z
N VAL A 1 81.57 7.66 -12.31
CA VAL A 1 81.28 7.82 -10.87
C VAL A 1 81.04 9.29 -10.59
N LEU A 2 79.83 9.72 -10.42
CA LEU A 2 79.51 10.95 -9.69
C LEU A 2 78.04 10.90 -9.22
N LEU A 3 77.92 10.80 -7.92
CA LEU A 3 76.72 10.80 -7.14
C LEU A 3 76.29 12.27 -6.97
N VAL A 4 75.04 12.63 -7.33
CA VAL A 4 74.45 13.94 -6.96
C VAL A 4 73.19 13.66 -6.19
N MET A 5 73.29 13.92 -4.87
CA MET A 5 72.14 13.99 -3.98
C MET A 5 71.43 15.32 -4.19
N ALA A 6 70.15 15.28 -4.48
CA ALA A 6 69.27 16.44 -4.41
C ALA A 6 68.36 16.30 -3.21
N LEU A 7 68.58 17.13 -2.18
CA LEU A 7 67.65 17.33 -1.06
C LEU A 7 66.42 18.10 -1.56
N GLY A 8 65.28 17.43 -1.54
CA GLY A 8 63.98 18.10 -1.71
C GLY A 8 63.40 18.51 -0.36
N LEU A 9 63.21 19.79 -0.17
CA LEU A 9 62.52 20.36 0.98
C LEU A 9 61.03 19.97 0.90
N ALA A 10 60.57 19.21 1.89
CA ALA A 10 59.15 19.01 2.13
C ALA A 10 58.60 20.18 2.91
N SER A 11 57.90 21.09 2.26
CA SER A 11 57.07 22.12 2.91
C SER A 11 55.74 21.50 3.31
N THR A 12 55.60 21.20 4.58
CA THR A 12 54.34 20.84 5.19
C THR A 12 53.47 22.10 5.33
N PHE A 13 52.54 22.28 4.41
CA PHE A 13 51.41 23.19 4.63
C PHE A 13 50.43 22.48 5.55
N SER A 14 50.48 22.77 6.82
CA SER A 14 49.42 22.49 7.77
C SER A 14 48.28 23.47 7.47
N SER A 15 47.38 23.11 6.58
CA SER A 15 46.09 23.76 6.41
C SER A 15 45.17 23.15 7.47
N CYS A 16 45.03 23.87 8.60
CA CYS A 16 43.86 23.70 9.46
C CYS A 16 42.68 24.33 8.73
N SER A 17 42.01 23.60 7.85
CA SER A 17 40.62 23.84 7.57
C SER A 17 39.84 23.01 8.60
N SER A 18 39.24 23.71 9.55
CA SER A 18 38.13 23.20 10.33
C SER A 18 36.96 23.12 9.37
N ASP A 19 36.95 22.08 8.55
CA ASP A 19 35.74 21.62 7.88
C ASP A 19 34.94 20.92 8.97
N ASP A 20 34.03 21.67 9.60
CA ASP A 20 32.83 21.13 10.12
C ASP A 20 32.05 20.60 8.88
N ASP A 21 32.48 19.46 8.36
CA ASP A 21 31.67 18.63 7.48
C ASP A 21 30.45 18.21 8.32
N GLU A 22 29.46 19.10 8.38
CA GLU A 22 28.10 18.67 8.67
C GLU A 22 27.83 17.56 7.68
N ASN A 23 27.82 16.33 8.19
CA ASN A 23 27.49 15.13 7.43
C ASN A 23 26.02 15.26 7.01
N ILE A 24 25.78 16.08 5.97
CA ILE A 24 24.45 16.31 5.41
C ILE A 24 24.03 14.95 4.82
N PRO A 25 23.02 14.30 5.37
CA PRO A 25 22.59 13.01 4.86
C PRO A 25 22.16 13.15 3.38
N VAL A 26 22.81 12.36 2.52
CA VAL A 26 22.44 12.32 1.10
C VAL A 26 21.25 11.39 0.95
N TYR A 27 20.07 11.98 0.90
CA TYR A 27 18.83 11.25 0.70
C TYR A 27 18.62 10.87 -0.77
N SER A 28 18.08 9.67 -1.02
CA SER A 28 17.73 9.16 -2.34
C SER A 28 16.25 8.79 -2.40
N ILE A 29 15.60 9.03 -3.52
CA ILE A 29 14.21 8.59 -3.75
C ILE A 29 14.09 7.05 -3.59
N LYS A 30 15.16 6.32 -3.86
CA LYS A 30 15.19 4.87 -3.68
C LYS A 30 15.22 4.42 -2.22
N ASP A 31 15.49 5.31 -1.28
CA ASP A 31 15.49 4.98 0.15
C ASP A 31 14.10 4.57 0.66
N VAL A 32 13.05 4.86 -0.11
CA VAL A 32 11.69 4.40 0.16
C VAL A 32 11.49 2.90 -0.16
N GLU A 33 12.39 2.30 -0.96
CA GLU A 33 12.28 0.87 -1.28
C GLU A 33 12.63 0.03 -0.05
N GLY A 34 11.79 -0.96 0.25
CA GLY A 34 11.96 -1.82 1.42
C GLY A 34 10.65 -2.47 1.85
N THR A 35 10.72 -3.22 2.95
CA THR A 35 9.56 -3.86 3.55
C THR A 35 9.20 -3.16 4.85
N TYR A 36 7.96 -2.72 4.95
CA TYR A 36 7.39 -2.01 6.10
C TYR A 36 6.32 -2.87 6.74
N SER A 37 6.43 -3.08 8.04
CA SER A 37 5.39 -3.74 8.83
C SER A 37 4.64 -2.66 9.61
N GLY A 38 3.35 -2.58 9.41
CA GLY A 38 2.51 -1.56 10.01
C GLY A 38 1.08 -2.06 10.24
N LYS A 39 0.23 -1.17 10.69
CA LYS A 39 -1.20 -1.45 10.84
C LYS A 39 -1.98 -0.84 9.68
N MET A 40 -2.91 -1.63 9.12
CA MET A 40 -3.90 -1.12 8.20
C MET A 40 -5.24 -0.98 8.94
N GLN A 41 -5.66 0.25 9.11
CA GLN A 41 -6.94 0.60 9.73
C GLN A 41 -8.00 0.74 8.65
N THR A 42 -9.19 0.18 8.91
CA THR A 42 -10.34 0.28 8.02
C THR A 42 -11.35 1.23 8.65
N THR A 43 -11.81 2.22 7.88
CA THR A 43 -12.86 3.17 8.32
C THR A 43 -13.91 3.28 7.24
N SER A 44 -15.15 2.90 7.55
CA SER A 44 -16.30 3.04 6.66
C SER A 44 -17.16 4.23 7.06
N VAL A 45 -17.60 5.02 6.06
CA VAL A 45 -18.56 6.09 6.29
C VAL A 45 -19.95 5.47 6.22
N ALA A 46 -20.49 5.03 7.37
CA ALA A 46 -21.87 4.53 7.44
C ALA A 46 -22.87 5.65 7.11
N PRO A 47 -24.02 5.35 6.44
CA PRO A 47 -25.12 6.29 6.35
C PRO A 47 -25.59 6.69 7.75
N LEU A 48 -26.03 7.90 7.93
CA LEU A 48 -26.28 8.72 9.14
C LEU A 48 -27.12 8.11 10.30
N GLU A 49 -27.32 6.80 10.39
CA GLU A 49 -28.16 6.19 11.45
C GLU A 49 -27.43 5.26 12.46
N SER A 50 -26.12 5.08 12.34
CA SER A 50 -25.35 4.34 13.35
C SER A 50 -24.31 5.25 14.03
N THR A 51 -24.58 5.59 15.30
CA THR A 51 -23.76 6.45 16.16
C THR A 51 -22.57 5.73 16.80
N GLU A 52 -21.98 4.77 16.16
CA GLU A 52 -20.75 4.15 16.63
C GLU A 52 -19.73 4.11 15.50
N ASN A 53 -18.81 5.09 15.52
CA ASN A 53 -17.54 4.97 14.81
C ASN A 53 -16.73 3.88 15.51
N GLU A 54 -16.95 2.64 15.14
CA GLU A 54 -16.04 1.57 15.54
C GLU A 54 -14.74 1.76 14.77
N THR A 55 -13.78 2.40 15.44
CA THR A 55 -12.38 2.37 15.01
C THR A 55 -11.89 0.96 15.33
N GLU A 56 -12.00 0.05 14.38
CA GLU A 56 -11.45 -1.29 14.55
C GLU A 56 -9.93 -1.19 14.74
N GLU A 57 -9.40 -1.99 15.67
CA GLU A 57 -7.96 -2.10 15.84
C GLU A 57 -7.36 -2.66 14.55
N GLY A 58 -6.63 -1.81 13.79
CA GLY A 58 -6.12 -2.15 12.47
C GLY A 58 -5.37 -3.48 12.42
N VAL A 59 -5.47 -4.16 11.29
CA VAL A 59 -4.81 -5.45 11.03
C VAL A 59 -3.33 -5.21 10.72
N THR A 60 -2.43 -6.02 11.28
CA THR A 60 -1.01 -5.95 10.95
C THR A 60 -0.79 -6.48 9.53
N VAL A 61 -0.21 -5.65 8.66
CA VAL A 61 0.12 -5.99 7.28
C VAL A 61 1.58 -5.65 6.97
N ASN A 62 2.12 -6.30 5.95
CA ASN A 62 3.42 -5.96 5.38
C ASN A 62 3.22 -5.30 4.02
N ALA A 63 3.85 -4.13 3.84
CA ALA A 63 3.91 -3.40 2.58
C ALA A 63 5.34 -3.46 2.05
N GLU A 64 5.58 -4.08 0.90
CA GLU A 64 6.86 -4.08 0.20
C GLU A 64 6.84 -3.01 -0.89
N LEU A 65 7.78 -2.04 -0.80
CA LEU A 65 7.97 -1.03 -1.83
C LEU A 65 9.15 -1.42 -2.71
N LYS A 66 8.85 -1.65 -3.98
CA LYS A 66 9.84 -2.06 -4.98
C LYS A 66 9.36 -1.70 -6.38
N ASP A 67 10.28 -1.30 -7.24
CA ASP A 67 10.01 -1.03 -8.66
C ASP A 67 8.79 -0.10 -8.88
N ASN A 68 8.68 0.96 -8.07
CA ASN A 68 7.56 1.92 -8.08
C ASN A 68 6.17 1.30 -7.78
N HIS A 69 6.14 0.22 -7.02
CA HIS A 69 4.90 -0.40 -6.56
C HIS A 69 4.95 -0.65 -5.06
N ILE A 70 3.81 -0.49 -4.41
CA ILE A 70 3.55 -0.98 -3.06
C ILE A 70 2.84 -2.32 -3.21
N LEU A 71 3.41 -3.37 -2.67
CA LEU A 71 2.82 -4.71 -2.63
C LEU A 71 2.37 -5.02 -1.21
N ILE A 72 1.07 -5.25 -1.02
CA ILE A 72 0.47 -5.65 0.24
C ILE A 72 0.09 -7.12 0.11
N SER A 73 0.82 -8.01 0.81
CA SER A 73 0.68 -9.47 0.65
C SER A 73 -0.63 -10.02 1.21
N LYS A 74 -1.22 -9.33 2.20
CA LYS A 74 -2.48 -9.70 2.85
C LYS A 74 -3.32 -8.45 3.01
N PHE A 75 -3.92 -8.02 1.91
CA PHE A 75 -4.81 -6.86 1.93
C PHE A 75 -6.10 -7.22 2.68
N PRO A 76 -6.52 -6.42 3.68
CA PRO A 76 -7.68 -6.76 4.52
C PRO A 76 -9.00 -6.53 3.75
N VAL A 77 -9.49 -7.56 3.10
CA VAL A 77 -10.76 -7.54 2.34
C VAL A 77 -11.96 -7.96 3.17
N ASP A 78 -11.76 -8.45 4.40
CA ASP A 78 -12.81 -9.03 5.24
C ASP A 78 -13.93 -8.03 5.52
N ASP A 79 -13.58 -6.80 5.91
CA ASP A 79 -14.56 -5.75 6.20
C ASP A 79 -15.30 -5.31 4.94
N LEU A 80 -14.58 -5.30 3.80
CA LEU A 80 -15.17 -5.02 2.50
C LEU A 80 -16.21 -6.08 2.15
N ILE A 81 -15.90 -7.38 2.31
CA ILE A 81 -16.81 -8.49 2.05
C ILE A 81 -18.04 -8.41 2.97
N LYS A 82 -17.83 -8.18 4.27
CA LYS A 82 -18.91 -8.03 5.26
C LYS A 82 -19.81 -6.83 4.97
N SER A 83 -19.28 -5.75 4.39
CA SER A 83 -20.09 -4.59 3.99
C SER A 83 -20.99 -4.85 2.79
N ILE A 84 -20.65 -5.83 1.95
CA ILE A 84 -21.41 -6.23 0.75
C ILE A 84 -22.38 -7.38 1.09
N ILE A 85 -21.91 -8.34 1.89
CA ILE A 85 -22.65 -9.56 2.23
C ILE A 85 -23.18 -9.42 3.66
N THR A 86 -24.47 -9.18 3.80
CA THR A 86 -25.13 -8.96 5.10
C THR A 86 -25.37 -10.23 5.91
N ASP A 87 -25.34 -11.39 5.28
CA ASP A 87 -25.44 -12.68 5.97
C ASP A 87 -24.07 -13.09 6.50
N PRO A 88 -23.87 -13.22 7.84
CA PRO A 88 -22.56 -13.49 8.43
C PRO A 88 -21.95 -14.82 7.99
N ASP A 89 -22.76 -15.87 7.89
CA ASP A 89 -22.28 -17.21 7.53
C ASP A 89 -21.83 -17.23 6.05
N ALA A 90 -22.56 -16.55 5.19
CA ALA A 90 -22.18 -16.37 3.78
C ALA A 90 -20.92 -15.51 3.65
N ALA A 91 -20.79 -14.43 4.41
CA ALA A 91 -19.59 -13.58 4.42
C ALA A 91 -18.34 -14.36 4.84
N GLU A 92 -18.42 -15.14 5.93
CA GLU A 92 -17.31 -15.99 6.40
C GLU A 92 -16.92 -17.06 5.36
N ALA A 93 -17.90 -17.70 4.71
CA ALA A 93 -17.64 -18.67 3.66
C ALA A 93 -16.90 -18.04 2.48
N ILE A 94 -17.29 -16.82 2.08
CA ILE A 94 -16.64 -16.06 1.00
C ILE A 94 -15.25 -15.62 1.39
N ILE A 95 -15.04 -15.07 2.58
CA ILE A 95 -13.72 -14.68 3.11
C ILE A 95 -12.77 -15.88 3.07
N LYS A 96 -13.25 -17.05 3.52
CA LYS A 96 -12.46 -18.28 3.47
C LYS A 96 -12.15 -18.77 2.05
N ALA A 97 -13.09 -18.59 1.12
CA ALA A 97 -12.90 -18.98 -0.28
C ALA A 97 -11.93 -18.05 -1.02
N VAL A 98 -11.97 -16.74 -0.71
CA VAL A 98 -11.09 -15.73 -1.27
C VAL A 98 -9.65 -15.88 -0.76
N GLY A 99 -9.49 -16.18 0.55
CA GLY A 99 -8.19 -16.34 1.17
C GLY A 99 -7.35 -15.06 1.20
N ASP A 100 -6.02 -15.21 1.26
CA ASP A 100 -5.10 -14.08 1.29
C ASP A 100 -5.07 -13.36 -0.06
N ILE A 101 -5.36 -12.07 -0.07
CA ILE A 101 -5.34 -11.21 -1.27
C ILE A 101 -4.06 -10.40 -1.32
N GLU A 102 -3.35 -10.49 -2.44
CA GLU A 102 -2.25 -9.61 -2.77
C GLU A 102 -2.78 -8.39 -3.54
N TYR A 103 -2.45 -7.19 -3.04
CA TYR A 103 -2.85 -5.95 -3.71
C TYR A 103 -1.64 -5.10 -4.04
N LYS A 104 -1.53 -4.70 -5.31
CA LYS A 104 -0.41 -3.96 -5.87
C LYS A 104 -0.83 -2.55 -6.26
N ILE A 105 -0.14 -1.54 -5.73
CA ILE A 105 -0.44 -0.13 -5.96
C ILE A 105 0.75 0.52 -6.66
N PRO A 106 0.64 0.93 -7.92
CA PRO A 106 1.65 1.76 -8.57
C PRO A 106 1.80 3.11 -7.89
N TYR A 107 3.02 3.64 -7.82
CA TYR A 107 3.25 4.99 -7.32
C TYR A 107 4.33 5.73 -8.11
N GLN A 108 4.33 7.06 -7.99
CA GLN A 108 5.43 7.93 -8.40
C GLN A 108 5.98 8.63 -7.16
N ALA A 109 7.29 8.53 -6.96
CA ALA A 109 7.97 9.10 -5.81
C ALA A 109 8.63 10.44 -6.15
N ALA A 110 8.52 11.41 -5.25
CA ALA A 110 9.20 12.70 -5.34
C ALA A 110 9.56 13.21 -3.95
N PHE A 111 10.64 13.97 -3.83
CA PHE A 111 10.91 14.69 -2.59
C PHE A 111 9.84 15.76 -2.34
N ASN A 112 9.55 16.00 -1.06
CA ASN A 112 8.86 17.24 -0.67
C ASN A 112 9.83 18.45 -0.81
N ASP A 113 9.30 19.66 -0.60
CA ASP A 113 10.06 20.91 -0.78
C ASP A 113 11.31 21.00 0.11
N ASN A 114 11.24 20.46 1.31
CA ASN A 114 12.33 20.46 2.28
C ASN A 114 13.34 19.32 2.09
N LYS A 115 13.03 18.34 1.22
CA LYS A 115 13.81 17.12 1.00
C LYS A 115 14.02 16.23 2.22
N ASP A 116 13.16 16.36 3.22
CA ASP A 116 13.16 15.56 4.45
C ASP A 116 12.16 14.39 4.41
N ASN A 117 11.35 14.32 3.36
CA ASN A 117 10.37 13.27 3.13
C ASN A 117 10.27 12.93 1.64
N ILE A 118 9.84 11.70 1.34
CA ILE A 118 9.43 11.30 0.00
C ILE A 118 7.90 11.22 -0.02
N LEU A 119 7.30 11.89 -1.00
CA LEU A 119 5.87 11.85 -1.27
C LEU A 119 5.60 10.81 -2.36
N LEU A 120 4.59 9.98 -2.15
CA LEU A 120 4.19 8.92 -3.07
C LEU A 120 2.84 9.27 -3.70
N GLN A 121 2.83 9.63 -4.96
CA GLN A 121 1.59 9.78 -5.72
C GLN A 121 1.10 8.39 -6.10
N LEU A 122 0.07 7.90 -5.41
CA LEU A 122 -0.48 6.58 -5.61
C LEU A 122 -1.44 6.56 -6.82
N SER A 123 -1.45 5.46 -7.55
CA SER A 123 -2.34 5.22 -8.70
C SER A 123 -2.96 3.82 -8.58
N PRO A 124 -3.82 3.56 -7.57
CA PRO A 124 -4.39 2.25 -7.35
C PRO A 124 -5.23 1.79 -8.53
N GLU A 125 -5.10 0.51 -8.89
CA GLU A 125 -5.96 -0.14 -9.87
C GLU A 125 -7.17 -0.76 -9.16
N PRO A 126 -8.30 -1.00 -9.87
CA PRO A 126 -9.43 -1.69 -9.27
C PRO A 126 -9.05 -3.09 -8.77
N LEU A 127 -9.49 -3.43 -7.56
CA LEU A 127 -9.36 -4.78 -7.02
C LEU A 127 -10.46 -5.67 -7.62
N VAL A 128 -10.07 -6.80 -8.19
CA VAL A 128 -11.02 -7.78 -8.76
C VAL A 128 -10.90 -9.08 -7.99
N LEU A 129 -12.03 -9.54 -7.42
CA LEU A 129 -12.15 -10.80 -6.71
C LEU A 129 -13.04 -11.76 -7.54
N GLU A 130 -12.51 -12.91 -7.88
CA GLU A 130 -13.28 -13.99 -8.51
C GLU A 130 -13.57 -15.08 -7.47
N ILE A 131 -14.83 -15.25 -7.12
CA ILE A 131 -15.28 -16.18 -6.09
C ILE A 131 -16.00 -17.35 -6.76
N ALA A 132 -15.45 -18.56 -6.64
CA ALA A 132 -16.11 -19.76 -7.11
C ALA A 132 -17.30 -20.09 -6.19
N MET A 133 -18.49 -20.26 -6.76
CA MET A 133 -19.67 -20.67 -5.98
C MET A 133 -19.80 -22.20 -6.02
N ASP A 134 -19.89 -22.84 -4.86
CA ASP A 134 -19.96 -24.31 -4.71
C ASP A 134 -21.24 -24.95 -5.25
N GLN A 135 -22.17 -24.19 -5.82
CA GLN A 135 -23.39 -24.73 -6.40
C GLN A 135 -23.32 -24.73 -7.92
N PRO A 136 -23.25 -25.92 -8.57
CA PRO A 136 -23.35 -25.98 -10.02
C PRO A 136 -24.74 -25.53 -10.47
N LEU A 137 -24.82 -24.44 -11.22
CA LEU A 137 -26.05 -24.12 -11.97
C LEU A 137 -26.19 -25.17 -13.08
N VAL A 138 -27.16 -26.05 -12.92
CA VAL A 138 -27.49 -27.04 -13.97
C VAL A 138 -28.04 -26.30 -15.18
N LYS A 139 -27.18 -25.95 -16.13
CA LYS A 139 -27.61 -25.61 -17.48
C LYS A 139 -27.95 -26.93 -18.19
N ALA A 140 -29.15 -26.98 -18.74
CA ALA A 140 -29.57 -28.08 -19.62
C ALA A 140 -28.70 -28.05 -20.88
N GLU A 141 -27.69 -28.90 -20.94
CA GLU A 141 -26.80 -29.32 -22.02
C GLU A 141 -25.32 -29.22 -21.60
N GLY A 142 -24.91 -30.10 -20.69
CA GLY A 142 -23.60 -30.78 -20.79
C GLY A 142 -22.32 -30.00 -20.48
N GLU A 143 -22.35 -28.72 -20.11
CA GLU A 143 -21.18 -27.97 -19.66
C GLU A 143 -21.34 -27.55 -18.21
N GLU A 144 -20.55 -28.17 -17.32
CA GLU A 144 -20.45 -27.79 -15.91
C GLU A 144 -19.55 -26.54 -15.80
N GLU A 145 -20.14 -25.36 -15.97
CA GLU A 145 -19.50 -24.13 -15.54
C GLU A 145 -19.85 -23.88 -14.06
N THR A 146 -18.85 -23.91 -13.18
CA THR A 146 -19.03 -23.41 -11.82
C THR A 146 -19.31 -21.90 -11.89
N PRO A 147 -20.48 -21.44 -11.40
CA PRO A 147 -20.81 -20.03 -11.43
C PRO A 147 -19.78 -19.25 -10.62
N LYS A 148 -19.18 -18.26 -11.23
CA LYS A 148 -18.22 -17.35 -10.57
C LYS A 148 -18.94 -16.06 -10.24
N LEU A 149 -18.76 -15.61 -9.00
CA LEU A 149 -19.12 -14.26 -8.59
C LEU A 149 -17.91 -13.36 -8.81
N THR A 150 -18.04 -12.35 -9.66
CA THR A 150 -17.00 -11.37 -9.89
C THR A 150 -17.33 -10.10 -9.13
N VAL A 151 -16.49 -9.74 -8.14
CA VAL A 151 -16.60 -8.50 -7.39
C VAL A 151 -15.46 -7.59 -7.82
N LYS A 152 -15.79 -6.41 -8.34
CA LYS A 152 -14.82 -5.38 -8.71
C LYS A 152 -14.99 -4.18 -7.80
N VAL A 153 -13.90 -3.78 -7.14
CA VAL A 153 -13.85 -2.64 -6.24
C VAL A 153 -13.04 -1.52 -6.88
N THR A 154 -13.66 -0.38 -7.08
CA THR A 154 -12.98 0.83 -7.55
C THR A 154 -12.23 1.46 -6.38
N ILE A 155 -10.91 1.56 -6.48
CA ILE A 155 -10.06 2.13 -5.44
C ILE A 155 -9.44 3.43 -5.93
N LYS A 156 -9.37 4.44 -5.06
CA LYS A 156 -8.76 5.75 -5.31
C LYS A 156 -7.77 6.11 -4.21
N ALA A 157 -6.88 7.03 -4.51
CA ALA A 157 -6.01 7.66 -3.54
C ALA A 157 -6.12 9.18 -3.72
N ASP A 158 -6.81 9.83 -2.80
CA ASP A 158 -7.01 11.28 -2.84
C ASP A 158 -5.81 12.03 -2.27
N GLU A 159 -5.09 11.39 -1.35
CA GLU A 159 -3.90 11.93 -0.70
C GLU A 159 -2.64 11.20 -1.14
N LYS A 160 -1.51 11.90 -1.07
CA LYS A 160 -0.21 11.29 -1.31
C LYS A 160 0.23 10.47 -0.10
N GLY A 161 0.79 9.29 -0.34
CA GLY A 161 1.55 8.59 0.67
C GLY A 161 2.82 9.34 1.03
N LYS A 162 3.40 9.04 2.18
CA LYS A 162 4.58 9.70 2.71
C LYS A 162 5.54 8.69 3.30
N TYR A 163 6.81 8.81 2.93
CA TYR A 163 7.91 8.20 3.65
C TYR A 163 8.71 9.28 4.36
N ALA A 164 8.79 9.19 5.69
CA ALA A 164 9.59 10.08 6.52
C ALA A 164 10.94 9.45 6.80
N TYR A 165 12.04 10.16 6.52
CA TYR A 165 13.39 9.70 6.88
C TYR A 165 13.58 9.60 8.38
N GLU A 166 12.98 10.54 9.12
CA GLU A 166 12.90 10.44 10.57
C GLU A 166 12.02 9.26 10.97
N GLY A 167 12.65 8.27 11.60
CA GLY A 167 11.98 7.02 12.00
C GLY A 167 11.73 6.03 10.88
N GLN A 168 12.11 6.32 9.63
CA GLN A 168 11.91 5.46 8.46
C GLN A 168 10.46 4.97 8.34
N LYS A 169 9.52 5.90 8.53
CA LYS A 169 8.09 5.59 8.63
C LYS A 169 7.40 5.81 7.27
N LEU A 170 6.68 4.77 6.83
CA LEU A 170 5.80 4.81 5.68
C LEU A 170 4.35 4.99 6.14
N THR A 171 3.62 5.93 5.53
CA THR A 171 2.18 6.12 5.72
C THR A 171 1.49 6.36 4.39
N PHE A 172 0.33 5.78 4.19
CA PHE A 172 -0.52 6.06 3.04
C PHE A 172 -1.98 5.68 3.32
N ALA A 173 -2.89 6.23 2.51
CA ALA A 173 -4.29 5.88 2.56
C ALA A 173 -4.83 5.67 1.14
N ILE A 174 -5.76 4.72 1.00
CA ILE A 174 -6.53 4.46 -0.21
C ILE A 174 -7.99 4.28 0.18
N GLN A 175 -8.90 4.54 -0.76
CA GLN A 175 -10.34 4.48 -0.50
C GLN A 175 -11.03 3.62 -1.56
N ALA A 176 -11.78 2.61 -1.11
CA ALA A 176 -12.76 1.91 -1.94
C ALA A 176 -14.01 2.81 -2.06
N THR A 177 -14.35 3.19 -3.29
CA THR A 177 -15.44 4.17 -3.54
C THR A 177 -16.66 3.57 -4.19
N GLU A 178 -16.51 2.45 -4.89
CA GLU A 178 -17.58 1.79 -5.61
C GLU A 178 -17.31 0.28 -5.68
N VAL A 179 -18.36 -0.49 -5.58
CA VAL A 179 -18.32 -1.94 -5.77
C VAL A 179 -19.30 -2.34 -6.85
N THR A 180 -18.85 -3.21 -7.77
CA THR A 180 -19.75 -3.88 -8.71
C THR A 180 -19.70 -5.38 -8.50
N VAL A 181 -20.86 -6.03 -8.57
CA VAL A 181 -21.01 -7.48 -8.45
C VAL A 181 -21.61 -7.99 -9.75
N ASN A 182 -20.86 -8.82 -10.49
CA ASN A 182 -21.23 -9.26 -11.84
C ASN A 182 -21.62 -8.12 -12.77
N GLU A 183 -20.82 -7.02 -12.74
CA GLU A 183 -21.01 -5.78 -13.51
C GLU A 183 -22.18 -4.89 -13.06
N GLU A 184 -22.97 -5.30 -12.06
CA GLU A 184 -24.03 -4.47 -11.48
C GLU A 184 -23.47 -3.66 -10.29
N VAL A 185 -23.76 -2.35 -10.25
CA VAL A 185 -23.30 -1.45 -9.17
C VAL A 185 -24.04 -1.79 -7.88
N PHE A 186 -23.28 -1.90 -6.79
CA PHE A 186 -23.81 -2.09 -5.45
C PHE A 186 -24.01 -0.72 -4.78
N ASP A 187 -25.18 -0.12 -4.99
CA ASP A 187 -25.52 1.27 -4.62
C ASP A 187 -25.44 1.57 -3.11
N THR A 188 -25.52 0.55 -2.25
CA THR A 188 -25.48 0.72 -0.78
C THR A 188 -24.10 0.56 -0.18
N PHE A 189 -23.05 0.45 -1.02
CA PHE A 189 -21.69 0.30 -0.54
C PHE A 189 -21.20 1.59 0.14
N PRO A 190 -20.81 1.53 1.42
CA PRO A 190 -20.21 2.67 2.09
C PRO A 190 -18.78 2.85 1.64
N ALA A 191 -18.40 4.08 1.26
CA ALA A 191 -17.00 4.36 0.95
C ALA A 191 -16.11 3.98 2.13
N THR A 192 -15.10 3.15 1.87
CA THR A 192 -14.26 2.55 2.90
C THR A 192 -12.81 2.96 2.70
N THR A 193 -12.21 3.58 3.71
CA THR A 193 -10.82 4.03 3.71
C THR A 193 -9.92 3.02 4.41
N PHE A 194 -8.81 2.69 3.78
CA PHE A 194 -7.73 1.87 4.32
C PHE A 194 -6.52 2.75 4.55
N SER A 195 -6.11 2.90 5.81
CA SER A 195 -4.96 3.72 6.22
C SER A 195 -3.85 2.86 6.78
N PHE A 196 -2.65 2.96 6.22
CA PHE A 196 -1.44 2.26 6.68
C PHE A 196 -0.53 3.21 7.45
N ASP A 197 -0.04 2.76 8.63
CA ASP A 197 0.88 3.53 9.47
C ASP A 197 1.85 2.64 10.30
#